data_be43c7bdeca27a132b621692776442df
#
_entry.id   be43c7bdeca27a132b621692776442df
#
_cell.length_a   1.000
_cell.length_b   1.000
_cell.length_c   1.000
_cell.angle_alpha   90.00
_cell.angle_beta   90.00
_cell.angle_gamma   90.00
#
_symmetry.space_group_name_H-M   'P 1'
#
loop_
_entity.id
_entity.type
_entity.pdbx_description
1 polymer ?
#
loop_
_entity_poly.entity_id
_entity_poly.type
_entity_poly.pdbx_seq_one_letter_code
_entity_poly.pdbx_strand_id
1 'polypeptide(L)'
;MKDPLVWIDCEMTGLDVERDALIEVAVVVTDGDLRIVDPGMDVLITPPAEALDNMNDFVRHMHTSSGLLDDLQTSAVSMEDATEQVLSYIKRFVPQQGKALLAGNSVGTDKMFLEANMPSVI
;
A
#
# COMPACT_ATOMS: atom_id res chain seq x y z
N MET A 1 0.52 19.50 12.20
CA MET A 1 1.73 19.19 11.40
C MET A 1 1.72 20.06 10.17
N LYS A 2 2.84 20.67 9.86
CA LYS A 2 2.96 21.59 8.73
C LYS A 2 3.34 20.84 7.46
N ASP A 3 2.53 21.02 6.40
CA ASP A 3 2.74 20.42 5.08
C ASP A 3 3.01 18.91 5.13
N PRO A 4 2.09 18.12 5.72
CA PRO A 4 2.32 16.69 5.88
C PRO A 4 2.42 15.96 4.54
N LEU A 5 3.32 14.96 4.49
CA LEU A 5 3.48 14.06 3.36
C LEU A 5 3.13 12.64 3.82
N VAL A 6 2.33 11.96 3.03
CA VAL A 6 2.02 10.54 3.24
C VAL A 6 2.81 9.74 2.21
N TRP A 7 3.89 9.10 2.66
CA TRP A 7 4.73 8.27 1.81
C TRP A 7 4.14 6.88 1.75
N ILE A 8 3.82 6.44 0.54
CA ILE A 8 3.23 5.12 0.32
C ILE A 8 4.07 4.35 -0.69
N ASP A 9 4.28 3.07 -0.39
CA ASP A 9 4.88 2.12 -1.30
C ASP A 9 4.00 0.89 -1.32
N CYS A 10 3.65 0.41 -2.52
CA CYS A 10 2.75 -0.71 -2.72
C CYS A 10 3.43 -1.83 -3.48
N GLU A 11 3.03 -3.07 -3.17
CA GLU A 11 3.37 -4.24 -3.98
C GLU A 11 2.10 -4.82 -4.58
N MET A 12 2.18 -5.30 -5.80
CA MET A 12 1.06 -5.83 -6.57
C MET A 12 1.47 -7.12 -7.28
N THR A 13 0.47 -7.86 -7.75
CA THR A 13 0.72 -9.08 -8.53
C THR A 13 1.09 -8.79 -9.98
N GLY A 14 0.95 -7.55 -10.41
CA GLY A 14 1.30 -7.06 -11.74
C GLY A 14 0.91 -5.59 -11.86
N LEU A 15 0.93 -5.05 -13.07
CA LEU A 15 0.70 -3.61 -13.31
C LEU A 15 -0.67 -3.27 -13.88
N ASP A 16 -1.51 -4.27 -14.14
CA ASP A 16 -2.87 -4.06 -14.66
C ASP A 16 -3.85 -3.88 -13.50
N VAL A 17 -4.29 -2.64 -13.27
CA VAL A 17 -5.15 -2.30 -12.14
C VAL A 17 -6.50 -3.05 -12.16
N GLU A 18 -6.98 -3.46 -13.33
CA GLU A 18 -8.25 -4.18 -13.46
C GLU A 18 -8.10 -5.67 -13.15
N ARG A 19 -6.92 -6.24 -13.35
CA ARG A 19 -6.68 -7.68 -13.29
C ARG A 19 -5.80 -8.09 -12.12
N ASP A 20 -4.83 -7.25 -11.80
CA ASP A 20 -3.85 -7.55 -10.77
C ASP A 20 -4.29 -7.04 -9.40
N ALA A 21 -3.75 -7.63 -8.36
CA ALA A 21 -4.15 -7.35 -6.98
C ALA A 21 -3.09 -6.53 -6.24
N LEU A 22 -3.58 -5.64 -5.40
CA LEU A 22 -2.77 -4.94 -4.40
C LEU A 22 -2.54 -5.90 -3.23
N ILE A 23 -1.29 -6.21 -2.90
CA ILE A 23 -0.95 -7.22 -1.90
C ILE A 23 -0.15 -6.69 -0.71
N GLU A 24 0.42 -5.50 -0.80
CA GLU A 24 1.11 -4.87 0.32
C GLU A 24 1.02 -3.36 0.22
N VAL A 25 0.81 -2.71 1.36
CA VAL A 25 0.85 -1.24 1.47
C VAL A 25 1.71 -0.88 2.68
N ALA A 26 2.77 -0.12 2.43
CA ALA A 26 3.63 0.45 3.47
C ALA A 26 3.43 1.96 3.49
N VAL A 27 3.30 2.54 4.68
CA VAL A 27 2.99 3.97 4.86
C VAL A 27 3.88 4.58 5.91
N VAL A 28 4.43 5.74 5.61
CA VAL A 28 5.15 6.57 6.58
C VAL A 28 4.67 8.00 6.42
N VAL A 29 4.37 8.67 7.53
CA VAL A 29 4.00 10.08 7.53
C VAL A 29 5.18 10.93 7.96
N THR A 30 5.47 11.98 7.20
CA THR A 30 6.48 13.00 7.53
C THR A 30 5.87 14.38 7.48
N ASP A 31 6.56 15.38 8.06
CA ASP A 31 6.24 16.77 7.79
C ASP A 31 6.86 17.21 6.45
N GLY A 32 6.63 18.46 6.06
CA GLY A 32 7.17 18.99 4.81
C GLY A 32 8.70 19.08 4.77
N ASP A 33 9.36 19.01 5.92
CA ASP A 33 10.82 19.00 6.04
C ASP A 33 11.39 17.59 6.11
N LEU A 34 10.59 16.58 5.80
CA LEU A 34 10.94 15.16 5.78
C LEU A 34 11.28 14.58 7.16
N ARG A 35 10.77 15.17 8.23
CA ARG A 35 10.93 14.61 9.58
C ARG A 35 9.95 13.48 9.78
N ILE A 36 10.45 12.30 10.07
CA ILE A 36 9.64 11.12 10.36
C ILE A 36 9.01 11.28 11.74
N VAL A 37 7.67 11.23 11.79
CA VAL A 37 6.93 11.39 13.06
C VAL A 37 6.59 10.06 13.71
N ASP A 38 6.70 8.95 12.96
CA ASP A 38 6.38 7.60 13.41
C ASP A 38 7.12 6.61 12.51
N PRO A 39 7.55 5.43 13.00
CA PRO A 39 8.25 4.45 12.17
C PRO A 39 7.47 3.97 10.95
N GLY A 40 6.16 4.14 10.95
CA GLY A 40 5.33 3.74 9.84
C GLY A 40 4.56 2.46 10.11
N MET A 41 3.80 2.02 9.10
CA MET A 41 3.06 0.77 9.13
C MET A 41 3.23 0.03 7.83
N ASP A 42 3.00 -1.28 7.87
CA ASP A 42 3.04 -2.16 6.71
C ASP A 42 1.93 -3.18 6.87
N VAL A 43 1.11 -3.35 5.86
CA VAL A 43 0.02 -4.32 5.89
C VAL A 43 0.03 -5.18 4.65
N LEU A 44 -0.13 -6.49 4.84
CA LEU A 44 -0.24 -7.47 3.76
C LEU A 44 -1.71 -7.79 3.53
N ILE A 45 -2.09 -7.93 2.25
CA ILE A 45 -3.47 -8.09 1.84
C ILE A 45 -3.63 -9.42 1.12
N THR A 46 -4.62 -10.22 1.56
CA THR A 46 -4.91 -11.51 0.93
C THR A 46 -5.45 -11.29 -0.47
N PRO A 47 -4.73 -11.73 -1.53
CA PRO A 47 -5.21 -11.57 -2.90
C PRO A 47 -6.19 -12.67 -3.28
N PRO A 48 -7.02 -12.43 -4.31
CA PRO A 48 -7.75 -13.53 -4.94
C PRO A 48 -6.77 -14.56 -5.53
N ALA A 49 -7.14 -15.83 -5.49
CA ALA A 49 -6.28 -16.90 -6.05
C ALA A 49 -5.94 -16.66 -7.52
N GLU A 50 -6.89 -16.14 -8.30
CA GLU A 50 -6.68 -15.81 -9.71
C GLU A 50 -5.54 -14.83 -9.94
N ALA A 51 -5.42 -13.83 -9.08
CA ALA A 51 -4.37 -12.83 -9.20
C ALA A 51 -2.99 -13.44 -8.99
N LEU A 52 -2.86 -14.37 -8.06
CA LEU A 52 -1.60 -15.09 -7.83
C LEU A 52 -1.27 -15.99 -9.03
N ASP A 53 -2.28 -16.70 -9.57
CA ASP A 53 -2.08 -17.60 -10.70
C ASP A 53 -1.68 -16.85 -11.97
N ASN A 54 -2.18 -15.63 -12.15
CA ASN A 54 -1.89 -14.80 -13.32
C ASN A 54 -0.59 -14.01 -13.23
N MET A 55 0.10 -14.08 -12.11
CA MET A 55 1.36 -13.37 -11.90
C MET A 55 2.43 -13.88 -12.86
N ASN A 56 3.10 -12.95 -13.59
CA ASN A 56 4.14 -13.36 -14.53
C ASN A 56 5.39 -13.85 -13.79
N ASP A 57 6.30 -14.52 -14.51
CA ASP A 57 7.47 -15.14 -13.91
C ASP A 57 8.41 -14.15 -13.25
N PHE A 58 8.59 -12.98 -13.82
CA PHE A 58 9.44 -11.94 -13.24
C PHE A 58 8.91 -11.45 -11.89
N VAL A 59 7.62 -11.13 -11.84
CA VAL A 59 6.98 -10.66 -10.61
C VAL A 59 6.95 -11.77 -9.55
N ARG A 60 6.64 -13.00 -9.96
CA ARG A 60 6.63 -14.16 -9.05
C ARG A 60 8.01 -14.40 -8.43
N HIS A 61 9.04 -14.31 -9.25
CA HIS A 61 10.42 -14.48 -8.76
C HIS A 61 10.78 -13.37 -7.77
N MET A 62 10.43 -12.13 -8.07
CA MET A 62 10.70 -10.99 -7.22
C MET A 62 10.02 -11.14 -5.86
N HIS A 63 8.74 -11.48 -5.83
CA HIS A 63 7.99 -11.64 -4.58
C HIS A 63 8.39 -12.90 -3.81
N THR A 64 8.81 -13.95 -4.49
CA THR A 64 9.35 -15.14 -3.84
C THR A 64 10.69 -14.84 -3.16
N SER A 65 11.58 -14.16 -3.87
CA SER A 65 12.91 -13.82 -3.37
C SER A 65 12.88 -12.87 -2.18
N SER A 66 11.92 -11.95 -2.14
CA SER A 66 11.75 -11.00 -1.03
C SER A 66 11.10 -11.62 0.20
N GLY A 67 10.54 -12.82 0.07
CA GLY A 67 9.76 -13.48 1.14
C GLY A 67 8.31 -13.06 1.20
N LEU A 68 7.87 -12.17 0.30
CA LEU A 68 6.50 -11.63 0.34
C LEU A 68 5.44 -12.72 0.14
N LEU A 69 5.64 -13.65 -0.80
CA LEU A 69 4.66 -14.72 -1.03
C LEU A 69 4.47 -15.62 0.19
N ASP A 70 5.55 -15.91 0.92
CA ASP A 70 5.46 -16.68 2.16
C ASP A 70 4.72 -15.89 3.25
N ASP A 71 5.02 -14.61 3.38
CA ASP A 71 4.38 -13.74 4.37
C ASP A 71 2.88 -13.57 4.10
N LEU A 72 2.47 -13.56 2.83
CA LEU A 72 1.05 -13.48 2.46
C LEU A 72 0.24 -14.66 2.98
N GLN A 73 0.86 -15.84 3.12
CA GLN A 73 0.16 -17.03 3.58
C GLN A 73 -0.15 -17.00 5.07
N THR A 74 0.64 -16.26 5.86
CA THR A 74 0.55 -16.29 7.32
C THR A 74 0.10 -14.98 7.94
N SER A 75 0.34 -13.84 7.28
CA SER A 75 0.19 -12.53 7.89
C SER A 75 -0.76 -11.59 7.16
N ALA A 76 -1.36 -12.02 6.05
CA ALA A 76 -2.23 -11.16 5.25
C ALA A 76 -3.63 -11.04 5.87
N VAL A 77 -4.22 -9.85 5.69
CA VAL A 77 -5.60 -9.56 6.11
C VAL A 77 -6.46 -9.26 4.88
N SER A 78 -7.76 -9.13 5.08
CA SER A 78 -8.67 -8.75 3.98
C SER A 78 -8.40 -7.33 3.49
N MET A 79 -8.85 -7.02 2.26
CA MET A 79 -8.75 -5.66 1.73
C MET A 79 -9.48 -4.67 2.63
N GLU A 80 -10.63 -5.06 3.17
CA GLU A 80 -11.41 -4.21 4.08
C GLU A 80 -10.63 -3.87 5.34
N ASP A 81 -10.03 -4.88 5.99
CA ASP A 81 -9.22 -4.68 7.19
C ASP A 81 -7.97 -3.86 6.90
N ALA A 82 -7.32 -4.13 5.76
CA ALA A 82 -6.13 -3.37 5.36
C ALA A 82 -6.46 -1.90 5.12
N THR A 83 -7.57 -1.63 4.43
CA THR A 83 -8.04 -0.26 4.18
C THR A 83 -8.26 0.48 5.49
N GLU A 84 -8.91 -0.18 6.45
CA GLU A 84 -9.19 0.40 7.75
C GLU A 84 -7.90 0.70 8.52
N GLN A 85 -6.93 -0.21 8.49
CA GLN A 85 -5.65 -0.01 9.15
C GLN A 85 -4.86 1.16 8.55
N VAL A 86 -4.80 1.24 7.21
CA VAL A 86 -4.11 2.33 6.51
C VAL A 86 -4.78 3.66 6.82
N LEU A 87 -6.10 3.71 6.70
CA LEU A 87 -6.86 4.94 6.93
C LEU A 87 -6.71 5.42 8.37
N SER A 88 -6.81 4.51 9.34
CA SER A 88 -6.64 4.85 10.77
C SER A 88 -5.25 5.38 11.07
N TYR A 89 -4.22 4.78 10.47
CA TYR A 89 -2.85 5.25 10.63
C TYR A 89 -2.68 6.68 10.10
N ILE A 90 -3.17 6.93 8.89
CA ILE A 90 -3.04 8.26 8.27
C ILE A 90 -3.80 9.31 9.11
N LYS A 91 -5.01 8.99 9.55
CA LYS A 91 -5.84 9.92 10.34
C LYS A 91 -5.23 10.28 11.69
N ARG A 92 -4.38 9.44 12.27
CA ARG A 92 -3.69 9.76 13.52
C ARG A 92 -2.81 11.00 13.35
N PHE A 93 -2.22 11.19 12.18
CA PHE A 93 -1.27 12.28 11.92
C PHE A 93 -1.85 13.37 11.02
N VAL A 94 -2.83 13.02 10.19
CA VAL A 94 -3.48 13.94 9.25
C VAL A 94 -4.99 13.75 9.37
N PRO A 95 -5.63 14.30 10.40
CA PRO A 95 -7.06 14.09 10.63
C PRO A 95 -7.96 14.77 9.60
N GLN A 96 -7.45 15.78 8.89
CA GLN A 96 -8.23 16.51 7.89
C GLN A 96 -8.03 15.90 6.51
N GLN A 97 -9.13 15.47 5.88
CA GLN A 97 -9.10 14.91 4.53
C GLN A 97 -8.53 15.91 3.52
N GLY A 98 -7.69 15.44 2.62
CA GLY A 98 -7.10 16.26 1.57
C GLY A 98 -5.97 17.18 2.02
N LYS A 99 -5.56 17.13 3.28
CA LYS A 99 -4.54 18.02 3.84
C LYS A 99 -3.11 17.58 3.48
N ALA A 100 -2.88 16.26 3.31
CA ALA A 100 -1.57 15.73 3.01
C ALA A 100 -1.40 15.46 1.53
N LEU A 101 -0.15 15.59 1.06
CA LEU A 101 0.23 15.18 -0.29
C LEU A 101 0.70 13.72 -0.28
N LEU A 102 0.31 12.99 -1.32
CA LEU A 102 0.78 11.62 -1.53
C LEU A 102 2.19 11.68 -2.14
N ALA A 103 3.11 10.91 -1.56
CA ALA A 103 4.50 10.87 -2.00
C ALA A 103 4.99 9.42 -2.13
N GLY A 104 6.03 9.21 -2.94
CA GLY A 104 6.62 7.89 -3.12
C GLY A 104 7.33 7.77 -4.46
N ASN A 105 8.09 6.69 -4.62
CA ASN A 105 8.74 6.36 -5.88
C ASN A 105 7.70 5.69 -6.80
N SER A 106 7.57 6.19 -8.04
CA SER A 106 6.57 5.70 -9.01
C SER A 106 5.14 5.72 -8.45
N VAL A 107 4.84 6.72 -7.64
CA VAL A 107 3.59 6.83 -6.90
C VAL A 107 2.34 6.87 -7.79
N GLY A 108 2.49 7.23 -9.07
CA GLY A 108 1.37 7.22 -10.01
C GLY A 108 0.72 5.85 -10.16
N THR A 109 1.51 4.79 -10.28
CA THR A 109 1.02 3.41 -10.34
C THR A 109 0.37 3.01 -9.02
N ASP A 110 1.05 3.29 -7.91
CA ASP A 110 0.53 3.01 -6.56
C ASP A 110 -0.82 3.70 -6.35
N LYS A 111 -0.93 4.96 -6.78
CA LYS A 111 -2.17 5.72 -6.67
C LYS A 111 -3.32 5.08 -7.45
N MET A 112 -3.07 4.55 -8.64
CA MET A 112 -4.09 3.85 -9.43
C MET A 112 -4.65 2.64 -8.69
N PHE A 113 -3.78 1.82 -8.09
CA PHE A 113 -4.20 0.66 -7.30
C PHE A 113 -4.94 1.08 -6.03
N LEU A 114 -4.49 2.14 -5.37
CA LEU A 114 -5.16 2.65 -4.17
C LEU A 114 -6.55 3.20 -4.49
N GLU A 115 -6.70 3.94 -5.58
CA GLU A 115 -8.01 4.46 -5.99
C GLU A 115 -8.99 3.33 -6.30
N ALA A 116 -8.52 2.25 -6.93
CA ALA A 116 -9.36 1.11 -7.28
C ALA A 116 -9.73 0.24 -6.07
N ASN A 117 -8.80 0.07 -5.11
CA ASN A 117 -8.96 -0.89 -4.02
C ASN A 117 -9.22 -0.25 -2.66
N MET A 118 -8.72 0.95 -2.43
CA MET A 118 -8.84 1.68 -1.16
C MET A 118 -9.24 3.15 -1.40
N PRO A 119 -10.38 3.41 -2.07
CA PRO A 119 -10.72 4.80 -2.44
C PRO A 119 -10.83 5.75 -1.25
N SER A 120 -11.17 5.25 -0.06
CA SER A 120 -11.27 6.09 1.13
C SER A 120 -9.92 6.62 1.62
N VAL A 121 -8.82 6.02 1.20
CA VAL A 121 -7.46 6.44 1.56
C VAL A 121 -6.99 7.64 0.73
N ILE A 122 -7.48 7.77 -0.48
CA ILE A 122 -7.07 8.82 -1.43
C ILE A 122 -7.90 10.11 -1.29
#